data_de9c234a5aa557b7752dd47ff1187602
#
_entry.id   de9c234a5aa557b7752dd47ff1187602
#
_cell.length_a   1.000
_cell.length_b   1.000
_cell.length_c   1.000
_cell.angle_alpha   90.00
_cell.angle_beta   90.00
_cell.angle_gamma   90.00
#
_symmetry.space_group_name_H-M   'P 1'
#
loop_
_entity.id
_entity.type
_entity.pdbx_description
1 polymer ?
#
loop_
_entity_poly.entity_id
_entity_poly.type
_entity_poly.pdbx_seq_one_letter_code
_entity_poly.pdbx_strand_id
1 'polypeptide(L)'
;MSKAKKKILIVNNNLATGGVQRAFINLLQQIEKKYDITVFVFSKTGDYVNKIPSSVKVLEASSYLRVLGLSQRHTMKLGFKHYIIRFLCGVYTKIFSNHLPIAFLLTTEKRLSGFDVAISFCHSAEEKALYGGCNEFVLKRVDAKQKITFVHCDFLNYGGNTIKNRKIYRQFDKIAAVSEGCKRSIIQAIPDVSEKVHCVYNCHNFSEYRKYARKDPKNYSKESINIVTIARLSPEKNLLKGIRIISQLIKDGYSICWHIVGDGAQKNELTKEIANYGVQNYINLHGNQENPYKYLLNADLFLLISLHEAAPMVFMEAKSLHVPIITTKTISATELVRDGHEGIVCENNETAIYQAIKGILQEPFFIEKYKQNLRSVSFTNELAIKQFNQLMTNRSTEACIELSRAK
;
A
#
# COMPACT_ATOMS: atom_id res chain seq x y z
N MET A 1 20.28 22.43 25.90
CA MET A 1 20.91 21.39 25.07
C MET A 1 19.83 20.68 24.28
N SER A 2 19.82 20.72 22.94
CA SER A 2 18.85 19.95 22.14
C SER A 2 19.10 18.47 22.37
N LYS A 3 18.05 17.73 22.77
CA LYS A 3 18.13 16.28 22.95
C LYS A 3 18.54 15.65 21.61
N ALA A 4 19.60 14.83 21.59
CA ALA A 4 20.06 14.17 20.37
C ALA A 4 18.91 13.42 19.70
N LYS A 5 18.75 13.57 18.39
CA LYS A 5 17.70 12.86 17.63
C LYS A 5 17.91 11.36 17.72
N LYS A 6 16.80 10.62 17.91
CA LYS A 6 16.81 9.15 17.87
C LYS A 6 17.23 8.67 16.47
N LYS A 7 18.22 7.76 16.40
CA LYS A 7 18.74 7.19 15.14
C LYS A 7 17.88 6.03 14.68
N ILE A 8 17.29 6.16 13.51
CA ILE A 8 16.36 5.16 12.95
C ILE A 8 16.92 4.63 11.64
N LEU A 9 17.00 3.32 11.52
CA LEU A 9 17.19 2.63 10.23
C LEU A 9 15.83 2.15 9.71
N ILE A 10 15.47 2.49 8.47
CA ILE A 10 14.27 1.96 7.81
C ILE A 10 14.69 1.16 6.59
N VAL A 11 14.28 -0.10 6.54
CA VAL A 11 14.65 -1.06 5.47
C VAL A 11 13.48 -1.25 4.52
N ASN A 12 13.73 -1.11 3.22
CA ASN A 12 12.76 -1.36 2.14
C ASN A 12 13.41 -2.12 0.98
N ASN A 13 12.64 -2.84 0.17
CA ASN A 13 13.16 -3.60 -0.97
C ASN A 13 13.67 -2.68 -2.09
N ASN A 14 12.81 -1.78 -2.55
CA ASN A 14 13.08 -0.84 -3.63
C ASN A 14 12.16 0.37 -3.53
N LEU A 15 12.27 1.29 -4.48
CA LEU A 15 11.52 2.54 -4.55
C LEU A 15 10.65 2.62 -5.83
N ALA A 16 10.19 1.46 -6.32
CA ALA A 16 9.30 1.38 -7.48
C ALA A 16 7.91 1.92 -7.17
N THR A 17 7.13 2.22 -8.20
CA THR A 17 5.75 2.68 -8.04
C THR A 17 4.88 1.62 -7.35
N GLY A 18 4.23 2.01 -6.25
CA GLY A 18 3.36 1.14 -5.47
C GLY A 18 2.84 1.82 -4.21
N GLY A 19 1.74 1.29 -3.63
CA GLY A 19 1.10 1.86 -2.44
C GLY A 19 2.02 1.87 -1.21
N VAL A 20 2.77 0.79 -0.98
CA VAL A 20 3.72 0.67 0.14
C VAL A 20 4.85 1.68 0.01
N GLN A 21 5.43 1.82 -1.18
CA GLN A 21 6.51 2.77 -1.42
C GLN A 21 6.03 4.22 -1.33
N ARG A 22 4.81 4.50 -1.77
CA ARG A 22 4.19 5.82 -1.60
C ARG A 22 3.97 6.14 -0.12
N ALA A 23 3.39 5.22 0.65
CA ALA A 23 3.23 5.36 2.09
C ALA A 23 4.58 5.59 2.80
N PHE A 24 5.62 4.88 2.36
CA PHE A 24 6.98 5.05 2.86
C PHE A 24 7.53 6.47 2.65
N ILE A 25 7.46 6.99 1.42
CA ILE A 25 7.92 8.35 1.12
C ILE A 25 7.12 9.40 1.89
N ASN A 26 5.80 9.24 1.95
CA ASN A 26 4.96 10.15 2.71
C ASN A 26 5.30 10.14 4.21
N LEU A 27 5.57 8.97 4.78
CA LEU A 27 6.04 8.86 6.18
C LEU A 27 7.38 9.59 6.37
N LEU A 28 8.38 9.34 5.50
CA LEU A 28 9.69 9.99 5.59
C LEU A 28 9.57 11.52 5.62
N GLN A 29 8.75 12.10 4.75
CA GLN A 29 8.49 13.56 4.69
C GLN A 29 7.90 14.12 5.99
N GLN A 30 7.15 13.33 6.75
CA GLN A 30 6.55 13.74 8.00
C GLN A 30 7.51 13.64 9.20
N ILE A 31 8.47 12.71 9.16
CA ILE A 31 9.29 12.40 10.33
C ILE A 31 10.75 12.86 10.22
N GLU A 32 11.23 13.28 9.03
CA GLU A 32 12.63 13.64 8.77
C GLU A 32 13.19 14.73 9.71
N LYS A 33 12.33 15.68 10.11
CA LYS A 33 12.75 16.76 11.01
C LYS A 33 12.95 16.30 12.45
N LYS A 34 12.27 15.22 12.87
CA LYS A 34 12.23 14.74 14.25
C LYS A 34 13.30 13.69 14.55
N TYR A 35 13.65 12.85 13.58
CA TYR A 35 14.54 11.72 13.74
C TYR A 35 15.78 11.85 12.86
N ASP A 36 16.87 11.16 13.23
CA ASP A 36 18.06 10.94 12.39
C ASP A 36 17.83 9.65 11.60
N ILE A 37 17.48 9.78 10.31
CA ILE A 37 16.97 8.68 9.51
C ILE A 37 18.02 8.21 8.52
N THR A 38 18.30 6.91 8.56
CA THR A 38 18.99 6.17 7.51
C THR A 38 18.00 5.22 6.85
N VAL A 39 17.87 5.29 5.54
CA VAL A 39 17.11 4.34 4.71
C VAL A 39 18.09 3.35 4.10
N PHE A 40 17.81 2.07 4.26
CA PHE A 40 18.53 1.00 3.57
C PHE A 40 17.59 0.32 2.57
N VAL A 41 17.95 0.38 1.29
CA VAL A 41 17.18 -0.28 0.23
C VAL A 41 17.99 -1.43 -0.37
N PHE A 42 17.31 -2.52 -0.70
CA PHE A 42 18.00 -3.59 -1.41
C PHE A 42 18.38 -3.13 -2.81
N SER A 43 17.52 -2.39 -3.50
CA SER A 43 17.88 -1.74 -4.75
C SER A 43 17.39 -0.28 -4.79
N LYS A 44 18.30 0.63 -5.06
CA LYS A 44 18.02 2.07 -5.24
C LYS A 44 17.47 2.33 -6.65
N THR A 45 16.34 1.66 -6.97
CA THR A 45 15.66 1.76 -8.27
C THR A 45 14.18 2.06 -8.08
N GLY A 46 13.60 2.80 -9.04
CA GLY A 46 12.17 3.14 -9.08
C GLY A 46 11.90 4.65 -9.05
N ASP A 47 10.65 5.01 -9.27
CA ASP A 47 10.21 6.39 -9.48
C ASP A 47 10.29 7.27 -8.22
N TYR A 48 10.34 6.64 -7.05
CA TYR A 48 10.41 7.34 -5.77
C TYR A 48 11.83 7.62 -5.27
N VAL A 49 12.89 7.25 -6.01
CA VAL A 49 14.28 7.52 -5.62
C VAL A 49 14.50 9.02 -5.37
N ASN A 50 14.01 9.87 -6.29
CA ASN A 50 14.15 11.32 -6.23
C ASN A 50 13.11 12.01 -5.30
N LYS A 51 12.23 11.23 -4.64
CA LYS A 51 11.23 11.74 -3.70
C LYS A 51 11.68 11.61 -2.24
N ILE A 52 12.80 10.94 -1.97
CA ILE A 52 13.37 10.85 -0.62
C ILE A 52 13.87 12.24 -0.21
N PRO A 53 13.53 12.72 1.00
CA PRO A 53 14.03 14.00 1.49
C PRO A 53 15.56 14.03 1.55
N SER A 54 16.16 15.16 1.21
CA SER A 54 17.63 15.32 1.17
C SER A 54 18.32 15.18 2.53
N SER A 55 17.59 15.36 3.63
CA SER A 55 18.05 15.14 5.00
C SER A 55 18.23 13.67 5.38
N VAL A 56 17.67 12.74 4.57
CA VAL A 56 17.66 11.30 4.83
C VAL A 56 18.86 10.64 4.17
N LYS A 57 19.68 9.95 4.95
CA LYS A 57 20.79 9.15 4.42
C LYS A 57 20.26 7.90 3.75
N VAL A 58 20.69 7.62 2.51
CA VAL A 58 20.28 6.43 1.75
C VAL A 58 21.47 5.51 1.54
N LEU A 59 21.33 4.26 1.97
CA LEU A 59 22.28 3.17 1.73
C LEU A 59 21.64 2.15 0.77
N GLU A 60 22.42 1.61 -0.13
CA GLU A 60 22.03 0.52 -1.01
C GLU A 60 22.78 -0.76 -0.64
N ALA A 61 22.12 -1.89 -0.77
CA ALA A 61 22.69 -3.20 -0.47
C ALA A 61 23.83 -3.58 -1.42
N SER A 62 24.64 -4.57 -1.01
CA SER A 62 25.65 -5.22 -1.86
C SER A 62 25.01 -5.77 -3.13
N SER A 63 25.80 -5.96 -4.19
CA SER A 63 25.29 -6.36 -5.50
C SER A 63 24.50 -7.68 -5.48
N TYR A 64 24.84 -8.61 -4.60
CA TYR A 64 24.10 -9.89 -4.48
C TYR A 64 22.78 -9.74 -3.77
N LEU A 65 22.70 -8.98 -2.68
CA LEU A 65 21.42 -8.76 -1.98
C LEU A 65 20.45 -7.90 -2.83
N ARG A 66 20.96 -7.03 -3.70
CA ARG A 66 20.16 -6.23 -4.65
C ARG A 66 19.23 -7.08 -5.52
N VAL A 67 19.56 -8.35 -5.79
CA VAL A 67 18.71 -9.21 -6.62
C VAL A 67 17.32 -9.45 -6.02
N LEU A 68 17.14 -9.28 -4.71
CA LEU A 68 15.83 -9.34 -4.06
C LEU A 68 14.96 -8.11 -4.32
N GLY A 69 15.57 -6.94 -4.59
CA GLY A 69 14.87 -5.70 -4.91
C GLY A 69 14.58 -5.49 -6.41
N LEU A 70 15.05 -6.39 -7.27
CA LEU A 70 14.97 -6.25 -8.74
C LEU A 70 14.12 -7.36 -9.37
N SER A 71 13.56 -7.11 -10.55
CA SER A 71 13.00 -8.16 -11.41
C SER A 71 14.11 -8.93 -12.12
N GLN A 72 13.81 -10.14 -12.66
CA GLN A 72 14.77 -10.95 -13.42
C GLN A 72 15.43 -10.14 -14.54
N ARG A 73 14.62 -9.41 -15.32
CA ARG A 73 15.11 -8.56 -16.43
C ARG A 73 16.05 -7.45 -15.97
N HIS A 74 15.73 -6.78 -14.86
CA HIS A 74 16.56 -5.70 -14.33
C HIS A 74 17.86 -6.20 -13.69
N THR A 75 17.89 -7.44 -13.21
CA THR A 75 19.10 -8.03 -12.61
C THR A 75 20.21 -8.22 -13.65
N MET A 76 19.87 -8.38 -14.95
CA MET A 76 20.87 -8.46 -16.02
C MET A 76 21.76 -7.19 -16.08
N LYS A 77 21.24 -6.02 -15.69
CA LYS A 77 22.03 -4.78 -15.62
C LYS A 77 23.13 -4.80 -14.55
N LEU A 78 23.05 -5.70 -13.57
CA LEU A 78 24.12 -5.92 -12.58
C LEU A 78 25.21 -6.87 -13.09
N GLY A 79 24.96 -7.57 -14.21
CA GLY A 79 25.86 -8.52 -14.84
C GLY A 79 25.32 -9.95 -14.81
N PHE A 80 25.87 -10.77 -15.72
CA PHE A 80 25.40 -12.14 -15.98
C PHE A 80 25.42 -13.07 -14.75
N LYS A 81 26.43 -12.92 -13.88
CA LYS A 81 26.52 -13.70 -12.62
C LYS A 81 25.31 -13.44 -11.73
N HIS A 82 24.88 -12.22 -11.57
CA HIS A 82 23.70 -11.84 -10.75
C HIS A 82 22.40 -12.37 -11.36
N TYR A 83 22.31 -12.35 -12.70
CA TYR A 83 21.20 -12.93 -13.43
C TYR A 83 21.04 -14.42 -13.16
N ILE A 84 22.16 -15.18 -13.25
CA ILE A 84 22.17 -16.62 -12.98
C ILE A 84 21.79 -16.89 -11.50
N ILE A 85 22.40 -16.19 -10.55
CA ILE A 85 22.08 -16.36 -9.12
C ILE A 85 20.58 -16.11 -8.88
N ARG A 86 20.04 -15.02 -9.41
CA ARG A 86 18.61 -14.74 -9.27
C ARG A 86 17.74 -15.81 -9.91
N PHE A 87 18.13 -16.30 -11.09
CA PHE A 87 17.42 -17.37 -11.80
C PHE A 87 17.40 -18.65 -10.96
N LEU A 88 18.55 -19.12 -10.48
CA LEU A 88 18.66 -20.32 -9.64
C LEU A 88 17.88 -20.17 -8.32
N CYS A 89 18.03 -19.01 -7.64
CA CYS A 89 17.25 -18.69 -6.45
C CYS A 89 15.74 -18.67 -6.76
N GLY A 90 15.34 -18.17 -7.92
CA GLY A 90 13.94 -18.13 -8.36
C GLY A 90 13.37 -19.52 -8.62
N VAL A 91 14.10 -20.38 -9.32
CA VAL A 91 13.70 -21.77 -9.56
C VAL A 91 13.59 -22.53 -8.21
N TYR A 92 14.61 -22.41 -7.36
CA TYR A 92 14.57 -23.03 -6.03
C TYR A 92 13.35 -22.54 -5.22
N THR A 93 13.09 -21.23 -5.24
CA THR A 93 11.96 -20.66 -4.51
C THR A 93 10.62 -21.21 -4.99
N LYS A 94 10.42 -21.39 -6.29
CA LYS A 94 9.18 -21.95 -6.85
C LYS A 94 8.98 -23.43 -6.43
N ILE A 95 10.06 -24.22 -6.37
CA ILE A 95 9.99 -25.62 -6.00
C ILE A 95 9.81 -25.78 -4.48
N PHE A 96 10.65 -25.13 -3.69
CA PHE A 96 10.71 -25.26 -2.23
C PHE A 96 10.13 -24.05 -1.49
N SER A 97 10.94 -22.99 -1.29
CA SER A 97 10.54 -21.72 -0.65
C SER A 97 11.63 -20.66 -0.83
N ASN A 98 11.31 -19.40 -0.51
CA ASN A 98 12.25 -18.28 -0.56
C ASN A 98 13.21 -18.19 0.64
N HIS A 99 13.02 -18.97 1.70
CA HIS A 99 13.77 -18.81 2.95
C HIS A 99 15.27 -19.08 2.83
N LEU A 100 15.68 -20.17 2.18
CA LEU A 100 17.10 -20.48 1.97
C LEU A 100 17.77 -19.48 1.01
N PRO A 101 17.19 -19.16 -0.16
CA PRO A 101 17.71 -18.10 -1.02
C PRO A 101 17.87 -16.76 -0.31
N ILE A 102 16.87 -16.30 0.45
CA ILE A 102 16.97 -15.07 1.23
C ILE A 102 18.09 -15.19 2.28
N ALA A 103 18.12 -16.25 3.05
CA ALA A 103 19.15 -16.46 4.07
C ALA A 103 20.56 -16.43 3.47
N PHE A 104 20.76 -17.10 2.33
CA PHE A 104 22.03 -17.09 1.59
C PHE A 104 22.41 -15.68 1.14
N LEU A 105 21.50 -14.97 0.46
CA LEU A 105 21.76 -13.61 -0.04
C LEU A 105 22.05 -12.63 1.10
N LEU A 106 21.41 -12.79 2.25
CA LEU A 106 21.70 -11.97 3.44
C LEU A 106 23.13 -12.16 3.97
N THR A 107 23.77 -13.32 3.77
CA THR A 107 25.16 -13.53 4.21
C THR A 107 26.16 -12.65 3.48
N THR A 108 25.82 -12.20 2.28
CA THR A 108 26.67 -11.33 1.45
C THR A 108 26.68 -9.87 1.92
N GLU A 109 25.81 -9.50 2.87
CA GLU A 109 25.68 -8.13 3.35
C GLU A 109 26.35 -7.95 4.72
N LYS A 110 26.94 -6.76 4.93
CA LYS A 110 27.56 -6.39 6.20
C LYS A 110 26.49 -6.14 7.27
N ARG A 111 26.86 -6.35 8.52
CA ARG A 111 26.01 -5.92 9.65
C ARG A 111 26.01 -4.41 9.77
N LEU A 112 24.85 -3.85 10.07
CA LEU A 112 24.67 -2.44 10.36
C LEU A 112 24.43 -2.27 11.86
N SER A 113 25.05 -1.28 12.50
CA SER A 113 24.96 -1.02 13.93
C SER A 113 24.84 0.48 14.24
N GLY A 114 24.56 0.80 15.49
CA GLY A 114 24.50 2.18 15.96
C GLY A 114 23.13 2.83 15.82
N PHE A 115 22.05 2.03 15.72
CA PHE A 115 20.68 2.51 15.62
C PHE A 115 19.92 2.29 16.95
N ASP A 116 19.07 3.26 17.30
CA ASP A 116 18.13 3.10 18.41
C ASP A 116 16.95 2.22 17.99
N VAL A 117 16.49 2.37 16.72
CA VAL A 117 15.36 1.60 16.16
C VAL A 117 15.69 1.14 14.75
N ALA A 118 15.40 -0.12 14.44
CA ALA A 118 15.42 -0.65 13.10
C ALA A 118 14.01 -1.07 12.67
N ILE A 119 13.56 -0.57 11.52
CA ILE A 119 12.21 -0.80 10.99
C ILE A 119 12.30 -1.57 9.67
N SER A 120 11.62 -2.71 9.58
CA SER A 120 11.28 -3.31 8.29
C SER A 120 9.97 -2.69 7.79
N PHE A 121 10.02 -1.92 6.70
CA PHE A 121 8.83 -1.28 6.16
C PHE A 121 8.03 -2.16 5.19
N CYS A 122 8.51 -3.35 4.89
CA CYS A 122 7.83 -4.32 4.05
C CYS A 122 7.44 -5.57 4.86
N HIS A 123 6.23 -6.07 4.65
CA HIS A 123 5.82 -7.37 5.17
C HIS A 123 6.57 -8.52 4.48
N SER A 124 6.58 -9.71 5.10
CA SER A 124 7.16 -10.92 4.50
C SER A 124 6.41 -11.29 3.22
N ALA A 125 7.15 -11.73 2.19
CA ALA A 125 6.55 -12.20 0.96
C ALA A 125 5.92 -13.59 1.10
N GLU A 126 5.14 -13.99 0.11
CA GLU A 126 4.71 -15.37 -0.08
C GLU A 126 5.92 -16.28 -0.26
N GLU A 127 5.86 -17.51 0.29
CA GLU A 127 7.02 -18.43 0.28
C GLU A 127 7.47 -18.83 -1.13
N LYS A 128 6.58 -18.80 -2.12
CA LYS A 128 6.89 -19.12 -3.52
C LYS A 128 7.33 -17.92 -4.37
N ALA A 129 7.45 -16.74 -3.76
CA ALA A 129 7.92 -15.51 -4.42
C ALA A 129 9.35 -15.17 -3.97
N LEU A 130 10.30 -15.08 -4.92
CA LEU A 130 11.66 -14.58 -4.65
C LEU A 130 11.62 -13.04 -4.56
N TYR A 131 11.09 -12.56 -3.45
CA TYR A 131 10.93 -11.15 -3.10
C TYR A 131 10.91 -11.02 -1.58
N GLY A 132 11.06 -9.81 -1.02
CA GLY A 132 11.03 -9.59 0.43
C GLY A 132 12.42 -9.68 1.05
N GLY A 133 12.51 -10.23 2.28
CA GLY A 133 13.76 -10.35 3.04
C GLY A 133 14.07 -9.16 3.94
N CYS A 134 13.23 -8.09 3.94
CA CYS A 134 13.44 -6.93 4.82
C CYS A 134 13.32 -7.31 6.30
N ASN A 135 12.36 -8.17 6.64
CA ASN A 135 12.18 -8.68 7.99
C ASN A 135 13.42 -9.46 8.46
N GLU A 136 13.87 -10.39 7.66
CA GLU A 136 15.05 -11.20 7.95
C GLU A 136 16.32 -10.35 8.01
N PHE A 137 16.44 -9.31 7.16
CA PHE A 137 17.55 -8.38 7.21
C PHE A 137 17.59 -7.63 8.54
N VAL A 138 16.48 -7.02 8.95
CA VAL A 138 16.38 -6.30 10.23
C VAL A 138 16.69 -7.22 11.41
N LEU A 139 16.19 -8.46 11.40
CA LEU A 139 16.42 -9.40 12.49
C LEU A 139 17.87 -9.89 12.55
N LYS A 140 18.50 -10.19 11.41
CA LYS A 140 19.78 -10.92 11.35
C LYS A 140 20.98 -10.03 11.06
N ARG A 141 20.81 -8.88 10.42
CA ARG A 141 21.89 -8.02 9.91
C ARG A 141 21.90 -6.62 10.52
N VAL A 142 20.94 -6.28 11.36
CA VAL A 142 20.91 -4.98 12.03
C VAL A 142 21.03 -5.15 13.54
N ASP A 143 21.96 -4.41 14.13
CA ASP A 143 22.05 -4.23 15.57
C ASP A 143 21.37 -2.92 15.93
N ALA A 144 20.26 -3.02 16.68
CA ALA A 144 19.44 -1.91 17.14
C ALA A 144 18.78 -2.27 18.47
N LYS A 145 18.52 -1.26 19.31
CA LYS A 145 17.88 -1.43 20.62
C LYS A 145 16.43 -1.92 20.52
N GLN A 146 15.75 -1.58 19.42
CA GLN A 146 14.37 -1.98 19.14
C GLN A 146 14.21 -2.33 17.68
N LYS A 147 13.52 -3.44 17.37
CA LYS A 147 13.22 -3.90 16.02
C LYS A 147 11.72 -3.91 15.78
N ILE A 148 11.29 -3.25 14.72
CA ILE A 148 9.88 -3.07 14.36
C ILE A 148 9.64 -3.56 12.94
N THR A 149 8.48 -4.17 12.67
CA THR A 149 8.06 -4.51 11.31
C THR A 149 6.71 -3.89 10.99
N PHE A 150 6.52 -3.48 9.73
CA PHE A 150 5.23 -3.02 9.20
C PHE A 150 4.51 -4.14 8.46
N VAL A 151 3.18 -4.17 8.57
CA VAL A 151 2.29 -5.11 7.88
C VAL A 151 1.35 -4.31 6.98
N HIS A 152 1.59 -4.42 5.67
CA HIS A 152 0.82 -3.74 4.61
C HIS A 152 -0.05 -4.72 3.83
N CYS A 153 -0.57 -5.77 4.48
CA CYS A 153 -1.39 -6.78 3.84
C CYS A 153 -2.50 -7.28 4.77
N ASP A 154 -3.53 -7.86 4.19
CA ASP A 154 -4.43 -8.74 4.91
C ASP A 154 -3.69 -10.05 5.22
N PHE A 155 -3.16 -10.16 6.45
CA PHE A 155 -2.22 -11.21 6.81
C PHE A 155 -2.81 -12.62 6.69
N LEU A 156 -4.12 -12.78 6.85
CA LEU A 156 -4.80 -14.06 6.70
C LEU A 156 -4.89 -14.50 5.23
N ASN A 157 -5.06 -13.54 4.30
CA ASN A 157 -5.46 -13.84 2.93
C ASN A 157 -4.42 -13.51 1.86
N TYR A 158 -3.25 -12.90 2.19
CA TYR A 158 -2.25 -12.49 1.20
C TYR A 158 -1.32 -13.62 0.69
N GLY A 159 -1.51 -14.84 1.15
CA GLY A 159 -0.69 -16.00 0.73
C GLY A 159 0.61 -16.21 1.52
N GLY A 160 1.01 -15.30 2.38
CA GLY A 160 2.23 -15.42 3.19
C GLY A 160 1.99 -15.79 4.66
N ASN A 161 0.78 -16.20 5.02
CA ASN A 161 0.44 -16.64 6.37
C ASN A 161 0.92 -18.08 6.64
N THR A 162 2.23 -18.26 6.75
CA THR A 162 2.87 -19.56 6.93
C THR A 162 3.48 -19.68 8.32
N ILE A 163 3.74 -20.93 8.77
CA ILE A 163 4.39 -21.20 10.07
C ILE A 163 5.72 -20.45 10.18
N LYS A 164 6.50 -20.40 9.09
CA LYS A 164 7.81 -19.75 9.06
C LYS A 164 7.68 -18.23 9.16
N ASN A 165 6.78 -17.61 8.40
CA ASN A 165 6.54 -16.19 8.51
C ASN A 165 6.02 -15.80 9.90
N ARG A 166 5.11 -16.58 10.48
CA ARG A 166 4.64 -16.35 11.88
C ARG A 166 5.81 -16.36 12.88
N LYS A 167 6.80 -17.29 12.74
CA LYS A 167 8.01 -17.30 13.56
C LYS A 167 8.86 -16.04 13.40
N ILE A 168 8.92 -15.46 12.20
CA ILE A 168 9.62 -14.20 11.94
C ILE A 168 8.96 -13.04 12.69
N TYR A 169 7.63 -12.89 12.60
CA TYR A 169 6.91 -11.81 13.28
C TYR A 169 7.03 -11.85 14.80
N ARG A 170 7.07 -13.04 15.42
CA ARG A 170 7.28 -13.21 16.86
C ARG A 170 8.58 -12.62 17.38
N GLN A 171 9.63 -12.53 16.55
CA GLN A 171 10.96 -12.04 16.92
C GLN A 171 11.06 -10.51 16.98
N PHE A 172 10.06 -9.78 16.46
CA PHE A 172 10.03 -8.33 16.55
C PHE A 172 9.55 -7.84 17.92
N ASP A 173 10.07 -6.70 18.34
CA ASP A 173 9.64 -6.04 19.57
C ASP A 173 8.25 -5.42 19.41
N LYS A 174 7.98 -4.84 18.22
CA LYS A 174 6.68 -4.28 17.86
C LYS A 174 6.34 -4.57 16.40
N ILE A 175 5.04 -4.62 16.13
CA ILE A 175 4.47 -4.83 14.80
C ILE A 175 3.52 -3.67 14.53
N ALA A 176 3.75 -2.92 13.46
CA ALA A 176 2.89 -1.84 13.01
C ALA A 176 1.95 -2.33 11.90
N ALA A 177 0.67 -2.38 12.16
CA ALA A 177 -0.37 -2.68 11.18
C ALA A 177 -0.96 -1.39 10.63
N VAL A 178 -1.16 -1.31 9.31
CA VAL A 178 -1.55 -0.06 8.64
C VAL A 178 -3.06 0.26 8.71
N SER A 179 -3.83 -0.57 9.40
CA SER A 179 -5.25 -0.37 9.71
C SER A 179 -5.64 -1.24 10.91
N GLU A 180 -6.75 -0.94 11.57
CA GLU A 180 -7.29 -1.81 12.62
C GLU A 180 -7.71 -3.18 12.05
N GLY A 181 -8.18 -3.22 10.79
CA GLY A 181 -8.42 -4.47 10.07
C GLY A 181 -7.16 -5.32 9.93
N CYS A 182 -6.04 -4.74 9.50
CA CYS A 182 -4.75 -5.43 9.44
C CYS A 182 -4.28 -5.89 10.82
N LYS A 183 -4.48 -5.07 11.86
CA LYS A 183 -4.16 -5.42 13.25
C LYS A 183 -4.95 -6.66 13.70
N ARG A 184 -6.27 -6.68 13.46
CA ARG A 184 -7.09 -7.86 13.77
C ARG A 184 -6.64 -9.10 13.00
N SER A 185 -6.35 -8.95 11.69
CA SER A 185 -5.91 -10.04 10.81
C SER A 185 -4.61 -10.70 11.30
N ILE A 186 -3.59 -9.92 11.70
CA ILE A 186 -2.35 -10.49 12.21
C ILE A 186 -2.48 -11.08 13.62
N ILE A 187 -3.27 -10.48 14.50
CA ILE A 187 -3.55 -11.02 15.84
C ILE A 187 -4.29 -12.35 15.73
N GLN A 188 -5.28 -12.46 14.84
CA GLN A 188 -6.00 -13.70 14.60
C GLN A 188 -5.05 -14.81 14.08
N ALA A 189 -4.10 -14.46 13.20
CA ALA A 189 -3.11 -15.41 12.68
C ALA A 189 -2.05 -15.81 13.72
N ILE A 190 -1.67 -14.88 14.60
CA ILE A 190 -0.59 -15.02 15.57
C ILE A 190 -1.04 -14.41 16.91
N PRO A 191 -1.89 -15.11 17.70
CA PRO A 191 -2.48 -14.54 18.92
C PRO A 191 -1.45 -14.09 19.97
N ASP A 192 -0.32 -14.77 20.08
CA ASP A 192 0.74 -14.51 21.05
C ASP A 192 1.54 -13.21 20.79
N VAL A 193 1.29 -12.51 19.66
CA VAL A 193 1.88 -11.18 19.42
C VAL A 193 0.93 -10.02 19.70
N SER A 194 -0.26 -10.26 20.21
CA SER A 194 -1.33 -9.24 20.39
C SER A 194 -0.84 -7.96 21.07
N GLU A 195 -0.05 -8.11 22.15
CA GLU A 195 0.51 -6.98 22.91
C GLU A 195 1.59 -6.18 22.15
N LYS A 196 2.14 -6.75 21.08
CA LYS A 196 3.15 -6.12 20.24
C LYS A 196 2.57 -5.40 19.02
N VAL A 197 1.28 -5.64 18.68
CA VAL A 197 0.65 -5.12 17.48
C VAL A 197 -0.01 -3.76 17.73
N HIS A 198 0.47 -2.75 17.03
CA HIS A 198 -0.03 -1.38 17.08
C HIS A 198 -0.60 -0.97 15.73
N CYS A 199 -1.71 -0.22 15.72
CA CYS A 199 -2.19 0.40 14.50
C CYS A 199 -1.41 1.67 14.20
N VAL A 200 -0.89 1.81 12.98
CA VAL A 200 -0.20 3.01 12.49
C VAL A 200 -0.64 3.27 11.06
N TYR A 201 -1.57 4.19 10.88
CA TYR A 201 -2.10 4.54 9.57
C TYR A 201 -1.03 5.06 8.62
N ASN A 202 -1.25 4.87 7.32
CA ASN A 202 -0.40 5.44 6.29
C ASN A 202 -0.46 6.97 6.30
N CYS A 203 0.68 7.63 6.09
CA CYS A 203 0.74 9.06 5.84
C CYS A 203 0.42 9.36 4.36
N HIS A 204 -0.15 10.54 4.11
CA HIS A 204 -0.58 11.01 2.80
C HIS A 204 0.00 12.39 2.49
N ASN A 205 0.24 12.68 1.22
CA ASN A 205 0.63 14.01 0.77
C ASN A 205 -0.56 14.72 0.11
N PHE A 206 -1.52 15.15 0.92
CA PHE A 206 -2.76 15.77 0.45
C PHE A 206 -2.54 17.02 -0.40
N SER A 207 -1.49 17.80 -0.13
CA SER A 207 -1.16 18.98 -0.93
C SER A 207 -0.66 18.59 -2.33
N GLU A 208 0.13 17.53 -2.43
CA GLU A 208 0.61 16.98 -3.71
C GLU A 208 -0.56 16.44 -4.54
N TYR A 209 -1.49 15.69 -3.92
CA TYR A 209 -2.67 15.17 -4.61
C TYR A 209 -3.51 16.28 -5.24
N ARG A 210 -3.83 17.33 -4.46
CA ARG A 210 -4.58 18.49 -4.97
C ARG A 210 -3.82 19.27 -6.06
N LYS A 211 -2.50 19.45 -5.90
CA LYS A 211 -1.68 20.13 -6.89
C LYS A 211 -1.67 19.37 -8.23
N TYR A 212 -1.42 18.06 -8.19
CA TYR A 212 -1.36 17.26 -9.41
C TYR A 212 -2.73 17.05 -10.05
N ALA A 213 -3.80 16.92 -9.27
CA ALA A 213 -5.16 16.80 -9.80
C ALA A 213 -5.57 18.02 -10.63
N ARG A 214 -5.12 19.22 -10.23
CA ARG A 214 -5.41 20.48 -10.95
C ARG A 214 -4.50 20.69 -12.17
N LYS A 215 -3.44 19.91 -12.33
CA LYS A 215 -2.56 19.98 -13.49
C LYS A 215 -3.14 19.14 -14.61
N ASP A 216 -3.73 19.78 -15.62
CA ASP A 216 -4.36 19.15 -16.79
C ASP A 216 -5.47 18.17 -16.38
N PRO A 217 -6.54 18.63 -15.69
CA PRO A 217 -7.61 17.78 -15.23
C PRO A 217 -8.38 17.17 -16.40
N LYS A 218 -8.73 15.88 -16.28
CA LYS A 218 -9.55 15.20 -17.28
C LYS A 218 -10.95 15.81 -17.27
N ASN A 219 -11.40 16.28 -18.42
CA ASN A 219 -12.79 16.68 -18.64
C ASN A 219 -13.59 15.47 -19.08
N TYR A 220 -14.75 15.29 -18.48
CA TYR A 220 -15.68 14.22 -18.76
C TYR A 220 -16.98 14.73 -19.37
N SER A 221 -17.67 13.89 -20.12
CA SER A 221 -19.03 14.17 -20.57
C SER A 221 -19.97 14.29 -19.37
N LYS A 222 -20.86 15.25 -19.40
CA LYS A 222 -21.92 15.41 -18.40
C LYS A 222 -23.15 14.52 -18.65
N GLU A 223 -23.18 13.84 -19.79
CA GLU A 223 -24.27 12.95 -20.19
C GLU A 223 -24.17 11.56 -19.56
N SER A 224 -23.06 11.26 -18.89
CA SER A 224 -22.81 9.98 -18.22
C SER A 224 -22.18 10.17 -16.85
N ILE A 225 -22.45 9.24 -15.95
CA ILE A 225 -21.75 9.14 -14.66
C ILE A 225 -20.34 8.60 -14.91
N ASN A 226 -19.33 9.39 -14.54
CA ASN A 226 -17.93 9.10 -14.77
C ASN A 226 -17.31 8.43 -13.55
N ILE A 227 -17.05 7.14 -13.66
CA ILE A 227 -16.47 6.31 -12.62
C ILE A 227 -14.97 6.17 -12.89
N VAL A 228 -14.15 6.33 -11.85
CA VAL A 228 -12.70 6.16 -11.96
C VAL A 228 -12.22 5.03 -11.04
N THR A 229 -11.30 4.23 -11.55
CA THR A 229 -10.49 3.28 -10.77
C THR A 229 -9.02 3.56 -11.02
N ILE A 230 -8.23 3.71 -9.96
CA ILE A 230 -6.76 3.77 -10.04
C ILE A 230 -6.22 2.54 -9.32
N ALA A 231 -5.70 1.58 -10.08
CA ALA A 231 -5.25 0.31 -9.52
C ALA A 231 -4.27 -0.41 -10.45
N ARG A 232 -3.48 -1.32 -9.89
CA ARG A 232 -2.74 -2.31 -10.68
C ARG A 232 -3.74 -3.27 -11.34
N LEU A 233 -3.52 -3.60 -12.61
CA LEU A 233 -4.37 -4.54 -13.35
C LEU A 233 -3.97 -5.99 -13.00
N SER A 234 -4.48 -6.47 -11.86
CA SER A 234 -4.14 -7.77 -11.26
C SER A 234 -5.38 -8.43 -10.65
N PRO A 235 -5.38 -9.78 -10.48
CA PRO A 235 -6.56 -10.54 -10.10
C PRO A 235 -7.25 -10.07 -8.82
N GLU A 236 -6.45 -9.64 -7.82
CA GLU A 236 -6.98 -9.17 -6.54
C GLU A 236 -7.81 -7.87 -6.66
N LYS A 237 -7.66 -7.11 -7.75
CA LYS A 237 -8.46 -5.89 -8.02
C LYS A 237 -9.83 -6.19 -8.63
N ASN A 238 -10.06 -7.44 -9.07
CA ASN A 238 -11.36 -7.97 -9.49
C ASN A 238 -12.02 -7.20 -10.64
N LEU A 239 -11.18 -6.60 -11.52
CA LEU A 239 -11.66 -5.71 -12.60
C LEU A 239 -12.49 -6.46 -13.65
N LEU A 240 -12.23 -7.74 -13.91
CA LEU A 240 -13.05 -8.56 -14.82
C LEU A 240 -14.51 -8.65 -14.35
N LYS A 241 -14.73 -8.83 -13.04
CA LYS A 241 -16.08 -8.78 -12.46
C LYS A 241 -16.70 -7.40 -12.65
N GLY A 242 -15.91 -6.35 -12.47
CA GLY A 242 -16.35 -4.96 -12.72
C GLY A 242 -16.82 -4.74 -14.15
N ILE A 243 -16.09 -5.28 -15.15
CA ILE A 243 -16.50 -5.18 -16.57
C ILE A 243 -17.86 -5.83 -16.78
N ARG A 244 -18.09 -7.03 -16.24
CA ARG A 244 -19.41 -7.71 -16.37
C ARG A 244 -20.54 -6.89 -15.75
N ILE A 245 -20.33 -6.36 -14.55
CA ILE A 245 -21.33 -5.55 -13.85
C ILE A 245 -21.63 -4.26 -14.60
N ILE A 246 -20.60 -3.50 -15.01
CA ILE A 246 -20.79 -2.26 -15.78
C ILE A 246 -21.45 -2.53 -17.12
N SER A 247 -21.08 -3.62 -17.81
CA SER A 247 -21.71 -4.02 -19.06
C SER A 247 -23.20 -4.34 -18.89
N GLN A 248 -23.59 -4.95 -17.76
CA GLN A 248 -25.00 -5.20 -17.46
C GLN A 248 -25.75 -3.89 -17.19
N LEU A 249 -25.16 -2.98 -16.41
CA LEU A 249 -25.78 -1.67 -16.15
C LEU A 249 -25.97 -0.84 -17.43
N ILE A 250 -25.02 -0.91 -18.37
CA ILE A 250 -25.16 -0.25 -19.70
C ILE A 250 -26.32 -0.89 -20.48
N LYS A 251 -26.46 -2.22 -20.49
CA LYS A 251 -27.59 -2.91 -21.11
C LYS A 251 -28.93 -2.55 -20.48
N ASP A 252 -28.94 -2.29 -19.18
CA ASP A 252 -30.12 -1.84 -18.45
C ASP A 252 -30.45 -0.36 -18.70
N GLY A 253 -29.72 0.34 -19.57
CA GLY A 253 -29.99 1.71 -20.04
C GLY A 253 -29.32 2.82 -19.22
N TYR A 254 -28.40 2.49 -18.30
CA TYR A 254 -27.67 3.50 -17.52
C TYR A 254 -26.51 4.09 -18.34
N SER A 255 -26.39 5.43 -18.34
CA SER A 255 -25.30 6.16 -18.99
C SER A 255 -24.08 6.22 -18.05
N ILE A 256 -23.09 5.37 -18.28
CA ILE A 256 -21.86 5.24 -17.48
C ILE A 256 -20.64 5.31 -18.38
N CYS A 257 -19.58 5.97 -17.89
CA CYS A 257 -18.24 5.87 -18.46
C CYS A 257 -17.27 5.44 -17.36
N TRP A 258 -16.58 4.31 -17.52
CA TRP A 258 -15.62 3.80 -16.54
C TRP A 258 -14.18 3.97 -17.02
N HIS A 259 -13.39 4.75 -16.29
CA HIS A 259 -12.01 5.07 -16.56
C HIS A 259 -11.10 4.28 -15.64
N ILE A 260 -10.32 3.34 -16.16
CA ILE A 260 -9.38 2.50 -15.43
C ILE A 260 -7.97 3.00 -15.69
N VAL A 261 -7.31 3.50 -14.65
CA VAL A 261 -5.95 4.04 -14.68
C VAL A 261 -5.01 3.06 -13.98
N GLY A 262 -4.01 2.58 -14.69
CA GLY A 262 -3.01 1.63 -14.22
C GLY A 262 -2.59 0.63 -15.27
N ASP A 263 -1.65 -0.24 -14.92
CA ASP A 263 -1.13 -1.29 -15.78
C ASP A 263 -0.94 -2.58 -14.97
N GLY A 264 -0.78 -3.72 -15.64
CA GLY A 264 -0.57 -4.99 -14.97
C GLY A 264 -0.80 -6.20 -15.86
N ALA A 265 -0.62 -7.37 -15.26
CA ALA A 265 -0.65 -8.65 -15.98
C ALA A 265 -1.99 -8.94 -16.68
N GLN A 266 -3.11 -8.42 -16.16
CA GLN A 266 -4.44 -8.66 -16.72
C GLN A 266 -4.83 -7.69 -17.86
N LYS A 267 -3.97 -6.77 -18.29
CA LYS A 267 -4.31 -5.78 -19.34
C LYS A 267 -4.92 -6.41 -20.59
N ASN A 268 -4.25 -7.43 -21.13
CA ASN A 268 -4.72 -8.08 -22.35
C ASN A 268 -6.05 -8.81 -22.15
N GLU A 269 -6.25 -9.43 -20.99
CA GLU A 269 -7.48 -10.12 -20.62
C GLU A 269 -8.64 -9.13 -20.48
N LEU A 270 -8.42 -8.02 -19.77
CA LEU A 270 -9.41 -6.94 -19.64
C LEU A 270 -9.78 -6.33 -21.00
N THR A 271 -8.80 -6.10 -21.88
CA THR A 271 -9.07 -5.58 -23.23
C THR A 271 -9.96 -6.53 -24.04
N LYS A 272 -9.70 -7.84 -23.97
CA LYS A 272 -10.54 -8.85 -24.63
C LYS A 272 -11.95 -8.87 -24.05
N GLU A 273 -12.08 -8.82 -22.73
CA GLU A 273 -13.37 -8.87 -22.06
C GLU A 273 -14.24 -7.63 -22.37
N ILE A 274 -13.64 -6.43 -22.43
CA ILE A 274 -14.31 -5.20 -22.87
C ILE A 274 -14.84 -5.36 -24.30
N ALA A 275 -14.06 -5.96 -25.20
CA ALA A 275 -14.46 -6.23 -26.58
C ALA A 275 -15.58 -7.26 -26.66
N ASN A 276 -15.50 -8.36 -25.89
CA ASN A 276 -16.50 -9.42 -25.86
C ASN A 276 -17.89 -8.90 -25.45
N TYR A 277 -17.94 -7.94 -24.52
CA TYR A 277 -19.18 -7.29 -24.07
C TYR A 277 -19.64 -6.14 -24.98
N GLY A 278 -18.82 -5.69 -25.95
CA GLY A 278 -19.16 -4.58 -26.86
C GLY A 278 -19.21 -3.22 -26.17
N VAL A 279 -18.43 -3.03 -25.08
CA VAL A 279 -18.48 -1.82 -24.23
C VAL A 279 -17.24 -0.92 -24.34
N GLN A 280 -16.54 -0.97 -25.49
CA GLN A 280 -15.30 -0.20 -25.72
C GLN A 280 -15.50 1.31 -25.65
N ASN A 281 -16.69 1.80 -25.95
CA ASN A 281 -17.03 3.22 -25.88
C ASN A 281 -17.32 3.70 -24.45
N TYR A 282 -17.50 2.77 -23.50
CA TYR A 282 -17.91 3.05 -22.14
C TYR A 282 -16.84 2.70 -21.11
N ILE A 283 -15.92 1.77 -21.41
CA ILE A 283 -14.85 1.36 -20.49
C ILE A 283 -13.49 1.65 -21.13
N ASN A 284 -12.74 2.55 -20.50
CA ASN A 284 -11.49 3.08 -21.01
C ASN A 284 -10.30 2.64 -20.16
N LEU A 285 -9.35 1.87 -20.75
CA LEU A 285 -8.08 1.50 -20.11
C LEU A 285 -7.03 2.57 -20.46
N HIS A 286 -6.64 3.41 -19.50
CA HIS A 286 -5.70 4.51 -19.70
C HIS A 286 -4.23 4.13 -19.56
N GLY A 287 -3.94 2.88 -19.16
CA GLY A 287 -2.58 2.44 -18.87
C GLY A 287 -1.97 3.11 -17.63
N ASN A 288 -0.67 2.91 -17.44
CA ASN A 288 0.05 3.58 -16.37
C ASN A 288 0.17 5.08 -16.66
N GLN A 289 -0.21 5.93 -15.70
CA GLN A 289 -0.15 7.38 -15.82
C GLN A 289 0.81 7.96 -14.79
N GLU A 290 1.64 8.88 -15.21
CA GLU A 290 2.55 9.62 -14.31
C GLU A 290 1.75 10.46 -13.30
N ASN A 291 0.66 11.08 -13.77
CA ASN A 291 -0.29 11.84 -12.94
C ASN A 291 -1.68 11.19 -12.98
N PRO A 292 -1.97 10.21 -12.12
CA PRO A 292 -3.29 9.59 -12.07
C PRO A 292 -4.37 10.48 -11.45
N TYR A 293 -4.00 11.48 -10.66
CA TYR A 293 -4.94 12.36 -9.93
C TYR A 293 -5.76 13.25 -10.85
N LYS A 294 -5.27 13.55 -12.05
CA LYS A 294 -6.03 14.32 -13.04
C LYS A 294 -7.36 13.67 -13.44
N TYR A 295 -7.43 12.34 -13.29
CA TYR A 295 -8.65 11.58 -13.55
C TYR A 295 -9.65 11.64 -12.38
N LEU A 296 -9.20 11.94 -11.16
CA LEU A 296 -10.08 12.00 -9.99
C LEU A 296 -10.81 13.33 -9.86
N LEU A 297 -10.18 14.45 -10.21
CA LEU A 297 -10.71 15.79 -9.84
C LEU A 297 -12.15 16.04 -10.29
N ASN A 298 -12.49 15.59 -11.50
CA ASN A 298 -13.82 15.78 -12.10
C ASN A 298 -14.63 14.47 -12.15
N ALA A 299 -14.18 13.42 -11.48
CA ALA A 299 -14.92 12.17 -11.42
C ALA A 299 -16.18 12.30 -10.54
N ASP A 300 -17.19 11.53 -10.89
CA ASP A 300 -18.39 11.43 -10.07
C ASP A 300 -18.21 10.42 -8.95
N LEU A 301 -17.56 9.29 -9.24
CA LEU A 301 -17.36 8.18 -8.31
C LEU A 301 -15.98 7.55 -8.49
N PHE A 302 -15.44 7.06 -7.38
CA PHE A 302 -14.29 6.17 -7.37
C PHE A 302 -14.75 4.75 -7.07
N LEU A 303 -14.39 3.77 -7.90
CA LEU A 303 -14.77 2.37 -7.76
C LEU A 303 -13.54 1.50 -7.48
N LEU A 304 -13.57 0.75 -6.37
CA LEU A 304 -12.55 -0.24 -6.05
C LEU A 304 -13.20 -1.50 -5.45
N ILE A 305 -13.35 -2.54 -6.26
CA ILE A 305 -14.04 -3.79 -5.91
C ILE A 305 -13.07 -4.94 -5.63
N SER A 306 -11.97 -4.62 -4.97
CA SER A 306 -10.90 -5.58 -4.66
C SER A 306 -11.38 -6.75 -3.80
N LEU A 307 -10.75 -7.90 -3.99
CA LEU A 307 -10.94 -9.08 -3.13
C LEU A 307 -10.29 -8.87 -1.75
N HIS A 308 -9.12 -8.22 -1.73
CA HIS A 308 -8.32 -7.96 -0.53
C HIS A 308 -7.70 -6.57 -0.58
N GLU A 309 -7.80 -5.84 0.53
CA GLU A 309 -7.11 -4.56 0.74
C GLU A 309 -6.68 -4.44 2.20
N ALA A 310 -5.47 -3.93 2.39
CA ALA A 310 -4.94 -3.66 3.73
C ALA A 310 -5.29 -2.25 4.22
N ALA A 311 -4.90 -1.25 3.43
CA ALA A 311 -5.22 0.17 3.59
C ALA A 311 -4.91 0.86 2.25
N PRO A 312 -5.86 0.82 1.29
CA PRO A 312 -5.60 1.33 -0.05
C PRO A 312 -5.36 2.84 -0.03
N MET A 313 -4.17 3.27 -0.45
CA MET A 313 -3.77 4.68 -0.50
C MET A 313 -4.75 5.51 -1.33
N VAL A 314 -5.28 4.92 -2.39
CA VAL A 314 -6.21 5.56 -3.33
C VAL A 314 -7.52 6.02 -2.69
N PHE A 315 -7.93 5.46 -1.55
CA PHE A 315 -9.13 5.94 -0.84
C PHE A 315 -8.93 7.36 -0.32
N MET A 316 -7.81 7.61 0.33
CA MET A 316 -7.52 8.95 0.83
C MET A 316 -7.17 9.92 -0.31
N GLU A 317 -6.62 9.43 -1.41
CA GLU A 317 -6.42 10.19 -2.66
C GLU A 317 -7.78 10.66 -3.21
N ALA A 318 -8.74 9.75 -3.40
CA ALA A 318 -10.08 10.07 -3.89
C ALA A 318 -10.85 10.99 -2.91
N LYS A 319 -10.89 10.62 -1.62
CA LYS A 319 -11.61 11.38 -0.58
C LYS A 319 -11.10 12.82 -0.45
N SER A 320 -9.77 13.04 -0.49
CA SER A 320 -9.17 14.36 -0.39
C SER A 320 -9.40 15.25 -1.62
N LEU A 321 -9.85 14.66 -2.72
CA LEU A 321 -10.34 15.32 -3.93
C LEU A 321 -11.87 15.35 -3.99
N HIS A 322 -12.53 14.98 -2.90
CA HIS A 322 -13.98 14.96 -2.70
C HIS A 322 -14.73 14.01 -3.65
N VAL A 323 -14.09 12.90 -4.04
CA VAL A 323 -14.70 11.86 -4.88
C VAL A 323 -15.25 10.75 -3.99
N PRO A 324 -16.56 10.50 -3.98
CA PRO A 324 -17.19 9.42 -3.23
C PRO A 324 -16.72 8.05 -3.68
N ILE A 325 -16.71 7.09 -2.76
CA ILE A 325 -16.14 5.75 -3.00
C ILE A 325 -17.23 4.69 -3.01
N ILE A 326 -17.23 3.83 -4.03
CA ILE A 326 -17.92 2.54 -3.96
C ILE A 326 -16.85 1.45 -3.84
N THR A 327 -16.94 0.65 -2.80
CA THR A 327 -15.94 -0.41 -2.54
C THR A 327 -16.59 -1.66 -1.96
N THR A 328 -15.89 -2.78 -2.10
CA THR A 328 -16.25 -4.05 -1.46
C THR A 328 -15.75 -4.11 -0.02
N LYS A 329 -16.42 -4.91 0.81
CA LYS A 329 -16.11 -5.14 2.22
C LYS A 329 -14.81 -5.93 2.36
N THR A 330 -13.69 -5.22 2.40
CA THR A 330 -12.36 -5.73 2.75
C THR A 330 -12.08 -5.47 4.23
N ILE A 331 -10.95 -5.97 4.77
CA ILE A 331 -10.66 -5.87 6.22
C ILE A 331 -10.58 -4.43 6.75
N SER A 332 -10.33 -3.45 5.88
CA SER A 332 -10.20 -2.02 6.23
C SER A 332 -11.29 -1.14 5.60
N ALA A 333 -12.19 -1.68 4.79
CA ALA A 333 -13.12 -0.87 4.00
C ALA A 333 -14.03 0.00 4.89
N THR A 334 -14.69 -0.58 5.88
CA THR A 334 -15.61 0.13 6.80
C THR A 334 -14.89 1.08 7.76
N GLU A 335 -13.58 0.91 7.96
CA GLU A 335 -12.74 1.81 8.74
C GLU A 335 -12.34 3.05 7.92
N LEU A 336 -12.08 2.87 6.63
CA LEU A 336 -11.56 3.91 5.75
C LEU A 336 -12.65 4.67 4.97
N VAL A 337 -13.83 4.07 4.82
CA VAL A 337 -14.99 4.66 4.14
C VAL A 337 -16.21 4.55 5.05
N ARG A 338 -16.76 5.68 5.44
CA ARG A 338 -18.03 5.72 6.21
C ARG A 338 -19.18 5.44 5.25
N ASP A 339 -19.72 4.21 5.35
CA ASP A 339 -20.83 3.75 4.52
C ASP A 339 -22.05 4.66 4.65
N GLY A 340 -22.71 4.97 3.52
CA GLY A 340 -23.85 5.89 3.44
C GLY A 340 -23.52 7.36 3.69
N HIS A 341 -22.26 7.72 3.96
CA HIS A 341 -21.82 9.08 4.24
C HIS A 341 -20.71 9.58 3.30
N GLU A 342 -19.71 8.76 3.01
CA GLU A 342 -18.59 9.09 2.12
C GLU A 342 -18.62 8.26 0.84
N GLY A 343 -19.59 7.34 0.75
CA GLY A 343 -19.74 6.40 -0.35
C GLY A 343 -20.50 5.16 0.11
N ILE A 344 -20.28 4.04 -0.55
CA ILE A 344 -20.94 2.75 -0.28
C ILE A 344 -19.88 1.65 -0.08
N VAL A 345 -20.05 0.87 1.00
CA VAL A 345 -19.29 -0.36 1.26
C VAL A 345 -20.24 -1.55 1.12
N CYS A 346 -20.16 -2.28 0.01
CA CYS A 346 -21.02 -3.42 -0.29
C CYS A 346 -20.33 -4.76 -0.07
N GLU A 347 -21.12 -5.84 0.04
CA GLU A 347 -20.58 -7.19 0.08
C GLU A 347 -19.83 -7.55 -1.21
N ASN A 348 -18.82 -8.42 -1.10
CA ASN A 348 -17.94 -8.76 -2.23
C ASN A 348 -18.57 -9.86 -3.12
N ASN A 349 -19.78 -9.62 -3.61
CA ASN A 349 -20.42 -10.45 -4.60
C ASN A 349 -21.01 -9.59 -5.73
N GLU A 350 -21.30 -10.22 -6.86
CA GLU A 350 -21.70 -9.52 -8.07
C GLU A 350 -23.01 -8.75 -7.92
N THR A 351 -23.99 -9.38 -7.27
CA THR A 351 -25.31 -8.77 -7.01
C THR A 351 -25.20 -7.53 -6.13
N ALA A 352 -24.45 -7.60 -5.02
CA ALA A 352 -24.28 -6.47 -4.11
C ALA A 352 -23.54 -5.31 -4.77
N ILE A 353 -22.52 -5.58 -5.56
CA ILE A 353 -21.78 -4.54 -6.29
C ILE A 353 -22.68 -3.89 -7.36
N TYR A 354 -23.43 -4.69 -8.12
CA TYR A 354 -24.41 -4.22 -9.09
C TYR A 354 -25.44 -3.30 -8.41
N GLN A 355 -26.05 -3.75 -7.31
CA GLN A 355 -27.06 -2.96 -6.60
C GLN A 355 -26.49 -1.65 -6.01
N ALA A 356 -25.25 -1.70 -5.48
CA ALA A 356 -24.60 -0.51 -4.95
C ALA A 356 -24.38 0.58 -6.05
N ILE A 357 -23.93 0.17 -7.23
CA ILE A 357 -23.74 1.09 -8.36
C ILE A 357 -25.10 1.56 -8.87
N LYS A 358 -26.03 0.64 -9.10
CA LYS A 358 -27.39 0.93 -9.61
C LYS A 358 -28.13 1.94 -8.71
N GLY A 359 -28.07 1.77 -7.39
CA GLY A 359 -28.73 2.67 -6.43
C GLY A 359 -28.23 4.13 -6.58
N ILE A 360 -26.92 4.32 -6.77
CA ILE A 360 -26.36 5.67 -7.02
C ILE A 360 -26.80 6.21 -8.40
N LEU A 361 -26.90 5.35 -9.43
CA LEU A 361 -27.33 5.76 -10.77
C LEU A 361 -28.82 6.15 -10.82
N GLN A 362 -29.64 5.51 -9.98
CA GLN A 362 -31.06 5.84 -9.86
C GLN A 362 -31.31 7.11 -9.06
N GLU A 363 -30.41 7.41 -8.10
CA GLU A 363 -30.51 8.57 -7.23
C GLU A 363 -29.19 9.37 -7.23
N PRO A 364 -28.84 10.08 -8.33
CA PRO A 364 -27.56 10.80 -8.46
C PRO A 364 -27.36 11.90 -7.41
N PHE A 365 -28.41 12.33 -6.76
CA PHE A 365 -28.37 13.24 -5.61
C PHE A 365 -27.42 12.75 -4.51
N PHE A 366 -27.27 11.43 -4.28
CA PHE A 366 -26.34 10.89 -3.31
C PHE A 366 -24.87 11.19 -3.65
N ILE A 367 -24.52 11.30 -4.93
CA ILE A 367 -23.17 11.68 -5.34
C ILE A 367 -22.82 13.06 -4.76
N GLU A 368 -23.69 14.04 -4.97
CA GLU A 368 -23.43 15.41 -4.48
C GLU A 368 -23.49 15.47 -2.94
N LYS A 369 -24.40 14.74 -2.31
CA LYS A 369 -24.46 14.60 -0.85
C LYS A 369 -23.13 14.06 -0.28
N TYR A 370 -22.58 13.00 -0.85
CA TYR A 370 -21.32 12.44 -0.41
C TYR A 370 -20.13 13.38 -0.70
N LYS A 371 -20.14 14.08 -1.84
CA LYS A 371 -19.14 15.12 -2.14
C LYS A 371 -19.17 16.24 -1.10
N GLN A 372 -20.34 16.72 -0.69
CA GLN A 372 -20.50 17.73 0.37
C GLN A 372 -19.96 17.23 1.72
N ASN A 373 -20.29 16.00 2.10
CA ASN A 373 -19.75 15.38 3.31
C ASN A 373 -18.22 15.31 3.28
N LEU A 374 -17.63 14.96 2.15
CA LEU A 374 -16.17 14.92 1.99
C LEU A 374 -15.53 16.32 2.04
N ARG A 375 -16.21 17.37 1.55
CA ARG A 375 -15.74 18.76 1.64
C ARG A 375 -15.69 19.27 3.08
N SER A 376 -16.52 18.72 3.98
CA SER A 376 -16.53 19.09 5.40
C SER A 376 -15.40 18.42 6.21
N VAL A 377 -14.67 17.45 5.63
CA VAL A 377 -13.61 16.72 6.31
C VAL A 377 -12.25 17.39 6.14
N SER A 378 -11.54 17.64 7.24
CA SER A 378 -10.13 18.05 7.20
C SER A 378 -9.22 16.82 7.11
N PHE A 379 -8.52 16.68 5.98
CA PHE A 379 -7.59 15.57 5.75
C PHE A 379 -6.20 15.96 6.27
N THR A 380 -5.76 15.33 7.38
CA THR A 380 -4.45 15.55 8.01
C THR A 380 -3.74 14.24 8.32
N ASN A 381 -2.44 14.30 8.62
CA ASN A 381 -1.63 13.15 9.06
C ASN A 381 -1.48 13.09 10.59
N GLU A 382 -2.16 13.94 11.36
CA GLU A 382 -1.94 14.08 12.81
C GLU A 382 -2.09 12.75 13.54
N LEU A 383 -3.13 11.98 13.25
CA LEU A 383 -3.36 10.69 13.87
C LEU A 383 -2.25 9.68 13.51
N ALA A 384 -1.89 9.58 12.23
CA ALA A 384 -0.83 8.69 11.76
C ALA A 384 0.52 9.03 12.41
N ILE A 385 0.86 10.33 12.50
CA ILE A 385 2.08 10.81 13.14
C ILE A 385 2.06 10.53 14.65
N LYS A 386 0.93 10.75 15.32
CA LYS A 386 0.75 10.44 16.75
C LYS A 386 0.98 8.95 17.00
N GLN A 387 0.35 8.07 16.22
CA GLN A 387 0.51 6.61 16.30
C GLN A 387 1.97 6.19 16.04
N PHE A 388 2.62 6.74 15.01
CA PHE A 388 4.02 6.47 14.72
C PHE A 388 4.92 6.90 15.90
N ASN A 389 4.70 8.08 16.46
CA ASN A 389 5.48 8.55 17.62
C ASN A 389 5.29 7.65 18.86
N GLN A 390 4.08 7.19 19.13
CA GLN A 390 3.79 6.22 20.20
C GLN A 390 4.50 4.87 19.95
N LEU A 391 4.54 4.41 18.69
CA LEU A 391 5.29 3.21 18.32
C LEU A 391 6.79 3.35 18.66
N MET A 392 7.36 4.58 18.53
CA MET A 392 8.77 4.88 18.78
C MET A 392 9.11 5.03 20.29
N THR A 393 8.13 5.11 21.20
CA THR A 393 8.39 5.21 22.64
C THR A 393 8.59 3.83 23.26
N ASN A 394 9.45 3.73 24.29
CA ASN A 394 9.58 2.52 25.09
C ASN A 394 8.54 2.56 26.23
N ARG A 395 7.90 1.44 26.56
CA ARG A 395 6.94 1.33 27.69
C ARG A 395 7.49 1.87 29.01
N SER A 396 8.81 1.76 29.24
CA SER A 396 9.48 2.30 30.44
C SER A 396 9.47 3.83 30.56
N THR A 397 9.32 4.55 29.44
CA THR A 397 9.34 6.02 29.44
C THR A 397 7.96 6.61 29.75
N GLU A 398 6.86 5.91 29.41
CA GLU A 398 5.49 6.37 29.70
C GLU A 398 5.16 6.26 31.18
N ALA A 399 5.55 5.18 31.84
CA ALA A 399 5.38 5.01 33.29
C ALA A 399 6.15 6.09 34.13
N CYS A 400 7.34 6.51 33.67
CA CYS A 400 8.09 7.59 34.28
C CYS A 400 7.48 8.99 34.07
N ILE A 401 6.84 9.21 32.91
CA ILE A 401 6.20 10.50 32.58
C ILE A 401 4.86 10.65 33.31
N GLU A 402 4.09 9.58 33.46
CA GLU A 402 2.86 9.60 34.27
C GLU A 402 3.14 9.79 35.75
N LEU A 403 4.18 9.14 36.30
CA LEU A 403 4.64 9.34 37.68
C LEU A 403 5.24 10.74 37.93
N SER A 404 5.77 11.41 36.91
CA SER A 404 6.28 12.78 37.03
C SER A 404 5.20 13.86 36.86
N ARG A 405 4.04 13.51 36.31
CA ARG A 405 2.86 14.41 36.18
C ARG A 405 1.87 14.24 37.32
N ALA A 406 2.02 13.20 38.12
CA ALA A 406 1.21 12.94 39.32
C ALA A 406 1.88 13.43 40.64
N LYS A 407 3.04 14.07 40.52
CA LYS A 407 3.72 14.86 41.58
C LYS A 407 3.67 16.34 41.21
#